data_624f58d3e03555958ae0799a3a62df8b
#
_entry.id   624f58d3e03555958ae0799a3a62df8b
#
_cell.length_a   1.000
_cell.length_b   1.000
_cell.length_c   1.000
_cell.angle_alpha   90.00
_cell.angle_beta   90.00
_cell.angle_gamma   90.00
#
_symmetry.space_group_name_H-M   'P 1'
#
loop_
_entity.id
_entity.type
_entity.pdbx_description
1 polymer ?
#
loop_
_entity_poly.entity_id
_entity_poly.type
_entity_poly.pdbx_seq_one_letter_code
_entity_poly.pdbx_strand_id
1 'polypeptide(L)'
;TGKDLDTPERFKNFRNTVGTLLDWGVIPIINENDAVATDELRIGDNDMLSASVTTGIDADLLVTLTDVDGVYTGNPKENPDAERIEAVGTNYEAVRKLVNDSTTASFGGIRTEVEGARDVSKRGIPAIIAGSAEPDVLKRIAAGDPAGTLFVPETEQTDD
;
A
#
# COMPACT_ATOMS: atom_id res chain seq x y z
N THR A 1 -5.33 5.97 -16.01
CA THR A 1 -5.16 7.01 -14.98
C THR A 1 -6.04 6.71 -13.79
N GLY A 2 -5.73 7.24 -12.61
CA GLY A 2 -6.60 7.15 -11.43
C GLY A 2 -8.04 7.55 -11.74
N LYS A 3 -8.25 8.51 -12.66
CA LYS A 3 -9.58 8.90 -13.16
C LYS A 3 -10.35 7.76 -13.84
N ASP A 4 -9.68 6.74 -14.35
CA ASP A 4 -10.34 5.58 -14.97
C ASP A 4 -10.92 4.64 -13.90
N LEU A 5 -10.48 4.79 -12.64
CA LEU A 5 -11.00 4.06 -11.48
C LEU A 5 -12.16 4.79 -10.78
N ASP A 6 -12.37 6.10 -11.06
CA ASP A 6 -13.39 6.93 -10.41
C ASP A 6 -14.80 6.77 -11.00
N THR A 7 -14.91 6.28 -12.24
CA THR A 7 -16.22 6.11 -12.88
C THR A 7 -16.64 4.64 -12.87
N PRO A 8 -17.87 4.29 -12.42
CA PRO A 8 -18.31 2.90 -12.29
C PRO A 8 -18.16 2.07 -13.56
N GLU A 9 -18.43 2.66 -14.73
CA GLU A 9 -18.32 1.97 -16.01
C GLU A 9 -16.87 1.65 -16.38
N ARG A 10 -15.96 2.62 -16.24
CA ARG A 10 -14.53 2.44 -16.53
C ARG A 10 -13.90 1.47 -15.54
N PHE A 11 -14.24 1.60 -14.27
CA PHE A 11 -13.81 0.70 -13.24
C PHE A 11 -14.23 -0.75 -13.51
N LYS A 12 -15.48 -0.97 -13.93
CA LYS A 12 -15.97 -2.30 -14.34
C LYS A 12 -15.15 -2.86 -15.52
N ASN A 13 -14.85 -2.03 -16.53
CA ASN A 13 -14.05 -2.45 -17.68
C ASN A 13 -12.62 -2.80 -17.27
N PHE A 14 -12.01 -1.99 -16.39
CA PHE A 14 -10.70 -2.26 -15.81
C PHE A 14 -10.70 -3.60 -15.06
N ARG A 15 -11.63 -3.81 -14.14
CA ARG A 15 -11.78 -5.05 -13.37
C ARG A 15 -11.93 -6.28 -14.27
N ASN A 16 -12.78 -6.19 -15.29
CA ASN A 16 -12.98 -7.28 -16.26
C ASN A 16 -11.68 -7.59 -17.02
N THR A 17 -10.94 -6.56 -17.44
CA THR A 17 -9.68 -6.73 -18.17
C THR A 17 -8.63 -7.40 -17.29
N VAL A 18 -8.44 -6.90 -16.07
CA VAL A 18 -7.46 -7.48 -15.13
C VAL A 18 -7.86 -8.91 -14.77
N GLY A 19 -9.13 -9.16 -14.46
CA GLY A 19 -9.63 -10.51 -14.16
C GLY A 19 -9.37 -11.49 -15.32
N THR A 20 -9.65 -11.09 -16.55
CA THR A 20 -9.37 -11.93 -17.73
C THR A 20 -7.87 -12.25 -17.87
N LEU A 21 -6.99 -11.27 -17.64
CA LEU A 21 -5.54 -11.51 -17.70
C LEU A 21 -5.09 -12.49 -16.62
N LEU A 22 -5.61 -12.35 -15.40
CA LEU A 22 -5.31 -13.26 -14.29
C LEU A 22 -5.81 -14.68 -14.58
N ASP A 23 -7.03 -14.84 -15.13
CA ASP A 23 -7.58 -16.14 -15.54
C ASP A 23 -6.71 -16.82 -16.60
N TRP A 24 -6.05 -16.06 -17.44
CA TRP A 24 -5.07 -16.58 -18.42
C TRP A 24 -3.68 -16.83 -17.85
N GLY A 25 -3.47 -16.61 -16.54
CA GLY A 25 -2.17 -16.75 -15.90
C GLY A 25 -1.17 -15.65 -16.28
N VAL A 26 -1.66 -14.51 -16.79
CA VAL A 26 -0.83 -13.35 -17.12
C VAL A 26 -0.71 -12.45 -15.89
N ILE A 27 0.50 -11.96 -15.62
CA ILE A 27 0.75 -10.96 -14.58
C ILE A 27 0.61 -9.57 -15.19
N PRO A 28 -0.47 -8.79 -14.87
CA PRO A 28 -0.62 -7.44 -15.37
C PRO A 28 0.40 -6.50 -14.71
N ILE A 29 1.06 -5.65 -15.51
CA ILE A 29 1.90 -4.56 -15.03
C ILE A 29 1.14 -3.26 -15.26
N ILE A 30 0.85 -2.54 -14.18
CA ILE A 30 0.02 -1.34 -14.17
C ILE A 30 0.87 -0.17 -13.70
N ASN A 31 0.76 0.97 -14.38
CA ASN A 31 1.40 2.23 -13.98
C ASN A 31 0.45 3.39 -14.25
N GLU A 32 0.59 4.48 -13.50
CA GLU A 32 -0.11 5.73 -13.82
C GLU A 32 0.38 6.28 -15.17
N ASN A 33 -0.52 6.91 -15.92
CA ASN A 33 -0.15 7.54 -17.16
C ASN A 33 0.28 9.00 -16.91
N ASP A 34 1.52 9.20 -16.53
CA ASP A 34 2.11 10.49 -16.21
C ASP A 34 2.03 11.51 -17.38
N ALA A 35 1.92 11.01 -18.61
CA ALA A 35 1.84 11.87 -19.79
C ALA A 35 0.53 12.66 -19.89
N VAL A 36 -0.53 12.19 -19.25
CA VAL A 36 -1.86 12.83 -19.23
C VAL A 36 -2.36 13.13 -17.82
N ALA A 37 -1.58 12.80 -16.79
CA ALA A 37 -1.86 13.19 -15.42
C ALA A 37 -1.65 14.72 -15.28
N THR A 38 -2.69 15.44 -14.86
CA THR A 38 -2.59 16.87 -14.60
C THR A 38 -1.89 17.11 -13.24
N ASP A 39 -1.21 18.25 -13.09
CA ASP A 39 -0.43 18.63 -11.89
C ASP A 39 -1.19 18.52 -10.56
N GLU A 40 -2.51 18.47 -10.61
CA GLU A 40 -3.39 18.34 -9.43
C GLU A 40 -3.44 16.92 -8.84
N LEU A 41 -2.86 15.91 -9.53
CA LEU A 41 -2.93 14.48 -9.16
C LEU A 41 -1.57 13.87 -8.78
N ARG A 42 -0.54 14.68 -8.58
CA ARG A 42 0.86 14.24 -8.42
C ARG A 42 1.26 13.69 -7.06
N ILE A 43 0.37 13.51 -6.12
CA ILE A 43 0.75 13.10 -4.77
C ILE A 43 0.52 11.61 -4.61
N GLY A 44 1.62 10.82 -4.68
CA GLY A 44 1.59 9.38 -4.42
C GLY A 44 0.85 8.58 -5.48
N ASP A 45 1.01 8.93 -6.74
CA ASP A 45 0.21 8.41 -7.86
C ASP A 45 0.16 6.88 -7.89
N ASN A 46 1.30 6.20 -7.78
CA ASN A 46 1.35 4.75 -7.83
C ASN A 46 0.94 4.08 -6.51
N ASP A 47 1.13 4.72 -5.36
CA ASP A 47 0.74 4.17 -4.06
C ASP A 47 -0.79 4.12 -3.95
N MET A 48 -1.45 5.25 -4.30
CA MET A 48 -2.91 5.33 -4.31
C MET A 48 -3.52 4.49 -5.44
N LEU A 49 -2.84 4.41 -6.60
CA LEU A 49 -3.24 3.53 -7.69
C LEU A 49 -3.20 2.06 -7.24
N SER A 50 -2.12 1.63 -6.57
CA SER A 50 -1.99 0.25 -6.09
C SER A 50 -3.08 -0.10 -5.06
N ALA A 51 -3.39 0.81 -4.13
CA ALA A 51 -4.47 0.64 -3.17
C ALA A 51 -5.84 0.52 -3.85
N SER A 52 -6.10 1.39 -4.85
CA SER A 52 -7.34 1.38 -5.63
C SER A 52 -7.49 0.09 -6.47
N VAL A 53 -6.40 -0.36 -7.10
CA VAL A 53 -6.37 -1.62 -7.85
C VAL A 53 -6.62 -2.79 -6.91
N THR A 54 -5.90 -2.87 -5.78
CA THR A 54 -6.04 -3.93 -4.78
C THR A 54 -7.49 -4.10 -4.34
N THR A 55 -8.14 -3.00 -3.96
CA THR A 55 -9.55 -3.03 -3.53
C THR A 55 -10.49 -3.32 -4.69
N GLY A 56 -10.13 -2.86 -5.89
CA GLY A 56 -10.96 -3.01 -7.09
C GLY A 56 -11.05 -4.42 -7.63
N ILE A 57 -10.02 -5.21 -7.45
CA ILE A 57 -9.99 -6.62 -7.90
C ILE A 57 -10.23 -7.62 -6.77
N ASP A 58 -10.53 -7.14 -5.57
CA ASP A 58 -10.68 -7.95 -4.36
C ASP A 58 -9.43 -8.84 -4.13
N ALA A 59 -8.24 -8.23 -4.16
CA ALA A 59 -6.98 -8.95 -3.94
C ALA A 59 -6.88 -9.47 -2.51
N ASP A 60 -6.11 -10.55 -2.31
CA ASP A 60 -5.91 -11.16 -0.98
C ASP A 60 -4.87 -10.39 -0.13
N LEU A 61 -4.00 -9.62 -0.75
CA LEU A 61 -2.91 -8.91 -0.09
C LEU A 61 -2.39 -7.76 -0.96
N LEU A 62 -2.07 -6.62 -0.33
CA LEU A 62 -1.23 -5.57 -0.91
C LEU A 62 0.18 -5.66 -0.33
N VAL A 63 1.20 -5.63 -1.19
CA VAL A 63 2.60 -5.46 -0.76
C VAL A 63 3.18 -4.23 -1.44
N THR A 64 3.52 -3.22 -0.63
CA THR A 64 4.26 -2.04 -1.07
C THR A 64 5.75 -2.26 -0.80
N LEU A 65 6.57 -2.21 -1.86
CA LEU A 65 8.02 -2.32 -1.76
C LEU A 65 8.65 -0.94 -1.84
N THR A 66 9.39 -0.57 -0.80
CA THR A 66 10.00 0.74 -0.63
C THR A 66 11.51 0.65 -0.36
N ASP A 67 12.20 1.77 -0.21
CA ASP A 67 13.64 1.84 0.08
C ASP A 67 13.98 1.61 1.57
N VAL A 68 12.97 1.52 2.42
CA VAL A 68 13.09 1.15 3.84
C VAL A 68 12.41 -0.19 4.10
N ASP A 69 12.81 -0.90 5.15
CA ASP A 69 12.30 -2.24 5.44
C ASP A 69 11.00 -2.25 6.28
N GLY A 70 10.29 -1.12 6.34
CA GLY A 70 9.02 -0.97 7.02
C GLY A 70 8.80 0.43 7.58
N VAL A 71 7.75 0.61 8.37
CA VAL A 71 7.43 1.85 9.08
C VAL A 71 8.14 1.87 10.43
N TYR A 72 8.74 3.00 10.79
CA TYR A 72 9.50 3.18 12.01
C TYR A 72 8.88 4.18 12.95
N THR A 73 9.22 4.09 14.25
CA THR A 73 8.84 5.07 15.28
C THR A 73 9.52 6.44 15.11
N GLY A 74 10.45 6.56 14.18
CA GLY A 74 11.19 7.76 13.82
C GLY A 74 12.11 7.46 12.62
N ASN A 75 12.83 8.46 12.14
CA ASN A 75 13.78 8.24 11.04
C ASN A 75 15.01 7.44 11.54
N PRO A 76 15.22 6.19 11.10
CA PRO A 76 16.36 5.38 11.58
C PRO A 76 17.72 5.93 11.17
N LYS A 77 17.78 6.83 10.17
CA LYS A 77 19.03 7.50 9.76
C LYS A 77 19.42 8.64 10.73
N GLU A 78 18.46 9.19 11.45
CA GLU A 78 18.64 10.33 12.37
C GLU A 78 18.51 9.93 13.83
N ASN A 79 17.71 8.91 14.11
CA ASN A 79 17.46 8.39 15.45
C ASN A 79 17.84 6.91 15.53
N PRO A 80 18.98 6.57 16.16
CA PRO A 80 19.42 5.18 16.34
C PRO A 80 18.47 4.33 17.17
N ASP A 81 17.62 4.96 18.01
CA ASP A 81 16.63 4.29 18.86
C ASP A 81 15.27 4.09 18.13
N ALA A 82 15.19 4.44 16.84
CA ALA A 82 13.99 4.20 16.06
C ALA A 82 13.77 2.69 15.86
N GLU A 83 12.62 2.20 16.26
CA GLU A 83 12.22 0.80 16.15
C GLU A 83 11.23 0.62 15.00
N ARG A 84 11.35 -0.50 14.28
CA ARG A 84 10.38 -0.86 13.26
C ARG A 84 9.05 -1.26 13.92
N ILE A 85 7.96 -0.73 13.40
CA ILE A 85 6.60 -1.07 13.80
C ILE A 85 6.22 -2.37 13.09
N GLU A 86 6.00 -3.44 13.85
CA GLU A 86 5.67 -4.75 13.26
C GLU A 86 4.25 -4.79 12.69
N ALA A 87 3.29 -4.18 13.39
CA ALA A 87 1.90 -4.17 12.98
C ALA A 87 1.19 -2.84 13.27
N VAL A 88 0.31 -2.46 12.35
CA VAL A 88 -0.56 -1.30 12.44
C VAL A 88 -2.01 -1.76 12.37
N GLY A 89 -2.78 -1.38 13.38
CA GLY A 89 -4.21 -1.67 13.49
C GLY A 89 -4.88 -0.55 14.28
N THR A 90 -5.26 -0.82 15.52
CA THR A 90 -5.86 0.19 16.42
C THR A 90 -4.92 1.35 16.75
N ASN A 91 -3.61 1.17 16.58
CA ASN A 91 -2.57 2.18 16.78
C ASN A 91 -2.34 3.09 15.54
N TYR A 92 -3.16 2.98 14.49
CA TYR A 92 -2.97 3.72 13.24
C TYR A 92 -2.82 5.24 13.43
N GLU A 93 -3.66 5.86 14.26
CA GLU A 93 -3.60 7.31 14.46
C GLU A 93 -2.26 7.77 15.08
N ALA A 94 -1.68 6.96 15.96
CA ALA A 94 -0.35 7.22 16.50
C ALA A 94 0.73 7.11 15.41
N VAL A 95 0.66 6.06 14.59
CA VAL A 95 1.59 5.86 13.46
C VAL A 95 1.48 6.97 12.44
N ARG A 96 0.26 7.36 12.05
CA ARG A 96 0.01 8.47 11.13
C ARG A 96 0.62 9.79 11.62
N LYS A 97 0.51 10.06 12.92
CA LYS A 97 1.12 11.24 13.52
C LYS A 97 2.65 11.21 13.44
N LEU A 98 3.27 10.07 13.77
CA LEU A 98 4.72 9.89 13.65
C LEU A 98 5.22 10.14 12.23
N VAL A 99 4.52 9.61 11.22
CA VAL A 99 4.87 9.79 9.81
C VAL A 99 4.69 11.24 9.35
N ASN A 100 3.65 11.94 9.82
CA ASN A 100 3.38 13.33 9.47
C ASN A 100 4.35 14.32 10.15
N ASP A 101 4.78 14.03 11.37
CA ASP A 101 5.67 14.89 12.15
C ASP A 101 7.14 14.79 11.68
N SER A 102 7.48 13.79 10.86
CA SER A 102 8.82 13.64 10.30
C SER A 102 9.06 14.63 9.16
N THR A 103 9.94 15.60 9.42
CA THR A 103 10.23 16.76 8.55
C THR A 103 11.15 16.45 7.37
N THR A 104 11.61 15.23 7.21
CA THR A 104 12.63 14.87 6.21
C THR A 104 12.00 14.52 4.87
N ALA A 105 12.49 15.13 3.78
CA ALA A 105 12.02 14.88 2.40
C ALA A 105 12.07 13.40 1.98
N SER A 106 12.90 12.58 2.62
CA SER A 106 12.96 11.12 2.43
C SER A 106 11.73 10.37 2.96
N PHE A 107 10.89 11.01 3.78
CA PHE A 107 9.65 10.44 4.32
C PHE A 107 8.40 10.82 3.51
N GLY A 108 8.53 11.62 2.44
CA GLY A 108 7.39 12.01 1.60
C GLY A 108 6.66 10.82 0.98
N GLY A 109 7.38 9.76 0.60
CA GLY A 109 6.82 8.52 0.05
C GLY A 109 6.11 7.67 1.10
N ILE A 110 6.70 7.50 2.29
CA ILE A 110 6.13 6.63 3.33
C ILE A 110 4.73 7.06 3.78
N ARG A 111 4.43 8.35 3.69
CA ARG A 111 3.11 8.87 4.05
C ARG A 111 2.02 8.34 3.11
N THR A 112 2.22 8.41 1.81
CA THR A 112 1.26 7.92 0.81
C THR A 112 1.16 6.40 0.84
N GLU A 113 2.27 5.71 1.08
CA GLU A 113 2.31 4.26 1.30
C GLU A 113 1.48 3.85 2.53
N VAL A 114 1.64 4.54 3.67
CA VAL A 114 0.89 4.30 4.91
C VAL A 114 -0.61 4.61 4.73
N GLU A 115 -0.95 5.69 4.04
CA GLU A 115 -2.34 6.04 3.73
C GLU A 115 -2.98 4.97 2.82
N GLY A 116 -2.29 4.54 1.76
CA GLY A 116 -2.75 3.49 0.85
C GLY A 116 -2.93 2.14 1.54
N ALA A 117 -1.96 1.72 2.36
CA ALA A 117 -2.04 0.49 3.14
C ALA A 117 -3.22 0.53 4.14
N ARG A 118 -3.47 1.70 4.75
CA ARG A 118 -4.62 1.88 5.65
C ARG A 118 -5.95 1.77 4.93
N ASP A 119 -6.07 2.39 3.75
CA ASP A 119 -7.31 2.35 2.98
C ASP A 119 -7.67 0.92 2.54
N VAL A 120 -6.66 0.14 2.21
CA VAL A 120 -6.80 -1.29 1.88
C VAL A 120 -7.20 -2.09 3.13
N SER A 121 -6.53 -1.86 4.28
CA SER A 121 -6.83 -2.60 5.52
C SER A 121 -8.24 -2.34 6.05
N LYS A 122 -8.78 -1.12 5.89
CA LYS A 122 -10.18 -0.79 6.21
C LYS A 122 -11.20 -1.58 5.39
N ARG A 123 -10.81 -2.09 4.23
CA ARG A 123 -11.66 -2.92 3.37
C ARG A 123 -11.50 -4.42 3.64
N GLY A 124 -10.85 -4.77 4.74
CA GLY A 124 -10.66 -6.16 5.14
C GLY A 124 -9.53 -6.88 4.42
N ILE A 125 -8.69 -6.17 3.66
CA ILE A 125 -7.55 -6.73 2.94
C ILE A 125 -6.27 -6.39 3.71
N PRO A 126 -5.40 -7.36 4.06
CA PRO A 126 -4.12 -7.07 4.68
C PRO A 126 -3.20 -6.31 3.71
N ALA A 127 -2.37 -5.41 4.25
CA ALA A 127 -1.35 -4.73 3.48
C ALA A 127 0.01 -4.77 4.21
N ILE A 128 1.10 -4.88 3.47
CA ILE A 128 2.45 -4.93 4.02
C ILE A 128 3.31 -3.87 3.32
N ILE A 129 4.06 -3.09 4.12
CA ILE A 129 5.12 -2.21 3.63
C ILE A 129 6.45 -2.87 3.98
N ALA A 130 7.27 -3.17 2.97
CA ALA A 130 8.52 -3.92 3.14
C ALA A 130 9.66 -3.38 2.25
N GLY A 131 10.88 -3.74 2.59
CA GLY A 131 12.07 -3.29 1.88
C GLY A 131 12.27 -3.98 0.54
N SER A 132 12.41 -3.21 -0.53
CA SER A 132 12.69 -3.74 -1.87
C SER A 132 14.09 -4.37 -2.00
N ALA A 133 15.02 -3.98 -1.13
CA ALA A 133 16.38 -4.51 -1.10
C ALA A 133 16.51 -5.84 -0.32
N GLU A 134 15.46 -6.28 0.39
CA GLU A 134 15.48 -7.54 1.11
C GLU A 134 15.43 -8.74 0.14
N PRO A 135 16.38 -9.69 0.25
CA PRO A 135 16.36 -10.88 -0.58
C PRO A 135 15.09 -11.70 -0.38
N ASP A 136 14.50 -12.14 -1.50
CA ASP A 136 13.32 -13.02 -1.52
C ASP A 136 12.12 -12.52 -0.68
N VAL A 137 12.01 -11.21 -0.44
CA VAL A 137 10.98 -10.61 0.42
C VAL A 137 9.56 -11.07 0.08
N LEU A 138 9.20 -11.12 -1.20
CA LEU A 138 7.87 -11.59 -1.64
C LEU A 138 7.64 -13.07 -1.35
N LYS A 139 8.67 -13.91 -1.49
CA LYS A 139 8.57 -15.34 -1.14
C LYS A 139 8.39 -15.54 0.36
N ARG A 140 9.12 -14.76 1.16
CA ARG A 140 9.01 -14.78 2.62
C ARG A 140 7.60 -14.36 3.06
N ILE A 141 7.09 -13.25 2.52
CA ILE A 141 5.73 -12.79 2.79
C ILE A 141 4.70 -13.87 2.40
N ALA A 142 4.83 -14.46 1.21
CA ALA A 142 3.93 -15.53 0.77
C ALA A 142 4.02 -16.81 1.62
N ALA A 143 5.15 -17.06 2.26
CA ALA A 143 5.34 -18.15 3.22
C ALA A 143 4.80 -17.84 4.64
N GLY A 144 4.38 -16.59 4.89
CA GLY A 144 3.93 -16.12 6.20
C GLY A 144 5.07 -15.72 7.15
N ASP A 145 6.30 -15.58 6.63
CA ASP A 145 7.42 -15.10 7.42
C ASP A 145 7.28 -13.61 7.71
N PRO A 146 7.62 -13.15 8.93
CA PRO A 146 7.59 -11.73 9.26
C PRO A 146 8.51 -10.91 8.34
N ALA A 147 7.94 -9.93 7.65
CA ALA A 147 8.68 -8.98 6.83
C ALA A 147 7.95 -7.63 6.83
N GLY A 148 8.70 -6.55 6.99
CA GLY A 148 8.14 -5.21 6.95
C GLY A 148 7.18 -4.88 8.09
N THR A 149 6.23 -4.02 7.78
CA THR A 149 5.14 -3.59 8.67
C THR A 149 3.80 -4.07 8.12
N LEU A 150 3.07 -4.87 8.89
CA LEU A 150 1.75 -5.37 8.54
C LEU A 150 0.66 -4.37 8.95
N PHE A 151 -0.20 -3.98 8.02
CA PHE A 151 -1.47 -3.31 8.29
C PHE A 151 -2.55 -4.39 8.42
N VAL A 152 -3.04 -4.53 9.65
CA VAL A 152 -4.01 -5.58 10.01
C VAL A 152 -5.38 -5.22 9.41
N PRO A 153 -6.02 -6.14 8.67
CA PRO A 153 -7.34 -5.90 8.11
C PRO A 153 -8.37 -5.65 9.22
N GLU A 154 -9.23 -4.64 9.01
CA GLU A 154 -10.39 -4.47 9.86
C GLU A 154 -11.40 -5.57 9.55
N THR A 155 -11.67 -6.43 10.52
CA THR A 155 -12.81 -7.33 10.43
C THR A 155 -14.08 -6.52 10.62
N GLU A 156 -15.07 -6.66 9.72
CA GLU A 156 -16.41 -6.16 9.99
C GLU A 156 -16.85 -6.69 11.36
N GLN A 157 -17.07 -5.77 12.30
CA GLN A 157 -17.80 -6.15 13.51
C GLN A 157 -19.21 -6.49 13.04
N THR A 158 -19.50 -7.78 12.94
CA THR A 158 -20.91 -8.23 12.90
C THR A 158 -21.50 -7.82 14.24
N ASP A 159 -22.24 -6.71 14.24
CA ASP A 159 -23.16 -6.40 15.31
C ASP A 159 -24.19 -7.54 15.38
N ASP A 160 -24.03 -8.42 16.38
CA ASP A 160 -25.04 -9.38 16.81
C ASP A 160 -26.12 -8.68 17.65
#